data_5f411d6590f9b0ab9e81a1cbc8f86942
#
_entry.id   5f411d6590f9b0ab9e81a1cbc8f86942
#
_cell.length_a   1.000
_cell.length_b   1.000
_cell.length_c   1.000
_cell.angle_alpha   90.00
_cell.angle_beta   90.00
_cell.angle_gamma   90.00
#
_symmetry.space_group_name_H-M   'P 1'
#
loop_
_entity.id
_entity.type
_entity.pdbx_description
1 polymer ?
#
loop_
_entity_poly.entity_id
_entity_poly.type
_entity_poly.pdbx_seq_one_letter_code
_entity_poly.pdbx_strand_id
1 'polypeptide(L)'
;ANNDMQALEARLKEAREAGARHVLIATDGVFSMDGVIANLKGVCDLADKYDALVMVDDSHAVGFVGENGRGSHEYCDVMGRVDIITGTLGKALGGASGGYTAARKEVVEWLRQRSRPYLFSNSLAPAIVAASIKVLEMVEAGSELRDRLWANARQFREQMSAAGFTLAGADHAIIPVMLGDAVVAQKFARELQKEGIYVTGFFYPVVPKGQARIRTQMSAAHTPEQITRAVEAFTRIGKQLGV
;
A
#
# COMPACT_ATOMS: atom_id res chain seq x y z
N ALA A 1 8.17 13.75 -5.73
CA ALA A 1 8.26 12.28 -5.81
C ALA A 1 8.04 11.70 -4.42
N ASN A 2 7.60 10.43 -4.32
CA ASN A 2 7.52 9.75 -3.05
C ASN A 2 8.93 9.62 -2.43
N ASN A 3 9.01 9.66 -1.12
CA ASN A 3 10.26 9.57 -0.35
C ASN A 3 11.33 10.64 -0.67
N ASP A 4 10.93 11.76 -1.27
CA ASP A 4 11.82 12.89 -1.52
C ASP A 4 11.80 13.85 -0.31
N MET A 5 12.65 13.57 0.66
CA MET A 5 12.74 14.35 1.90
C MET A 5 13.26 15.77 1.66
N GLN A 6 14.07 16.00 0.63
CA GLN A 6 14.57 17.35 0.28
C GLN A 6 13.45 18.22 -0.28
N ALA A 7 12.64 17.67 -1.19
CA ALA A 7 11.47 18.35 -1.70
C ALA A 7 10.44 18.61 -0.59
N LEU A 8 10.21 17.67 0.31
CA LEU A 8 9.32 17.85 1.46
C LEU A 8 9.82 19.00 2.36
N GLU A 9 11.09 18.99 2.71
CA GLU A 9 11.65 20.07 3.54
C GLU A 9 11.54 21.45 2.87
N ALA A 10 11.78 21.54 1.57
CA ALA A 10 11.61 22.79 0.83
C ALA A 10 10.16 23.31 0.94
N ARG A 11 9.16 22.45 0.78
CA ARG A 11 7.74 22.83 0.92
C ARG A 11 7.36 23.24 2.35
N LEU A 12 7.94 22.61 3.35
CA LEU A 12 7.71 22.99 4.75
C LEU A 12 8.30 24.38 5.06
N LYS A 13 9.49 24.70 4.54
CA LYS A 13 10.09 26.05 4.63
C LYS A 13 9.20 27.09 3.98
N GLU A 14 8.80 26.87 2.73
CA GLU A 14 7.90 27.77 2.01
C GLU A 14 6.59 28.02 2.78
N ALA A 15 5.98 26.96 3.36
CA ALA A 15 4.74 27.08 4.12
C ALA A 15 4.93 27.97 5.37
N ARG A 16 6.04 27.79 6.09
CA ARG A 16 6.34 28.61 7.28
C ARG A 16 6.66 30.05 6.93
N GLU A 17 7.44 30.28 5.88
CA GLU A 17 7.74 31.63 5.36
C GLU A 17 6.47 32.35 4.89
N ALA A 18 5.52 31.63 4.32
CA ALA A 18 4.20 32.15 3.95
C ALA A 18 3.27 32.41 5.14
N GLY A 19 3.69 32.15 6.37
CA GLY A 19 2.92 32.42 7.59
C GLY A 19 1.82 31.38 7.87
N ALA A 20 1.94 30.15 7.35
CA ALA A 20 0.96 29.09 7.64
C ALA A 20 0.92 28.79 9.15
N ARG A 21 -0.28 28.93 9.76
CA ARG A 21 -0.49 28.65 11.17
C ARG A 21 -0.47 27.16 11.49
N HIS A 22 -1.06 26.37 10.60
CA HIS A 22 -1.13 24.92 10.72
C HIS A 22 -0.57 24.30 9.44
N VAL A 23 0.28 23.31 9.59
CA VAL A 23 0.86 22.54 8.49
C VAL A 23 0.56 21.07 8.72
N LEU A 24 0.06 20.39 7.70
CA LEU A 24 -0.22 18.96 7.71
C LEU A 24 0.56 18.31 6.56
N ILE A 25 1.39 17.34 6.90
CA ILE A 25 2.02 16.44 5.93
C ILE A 25 1.08 15.25 5.74
N ALA A 26 0.59 15.03 4.53
CA ALA A 26 -0.23 13.88 4.19
C ALA A 26 0.51 12.98 3.19
N THR A 27 0.60 11.69 3.47
CA THR A 27 1.26 10.70 2.60
C THR A 27 0.59 9.34 2.70
N ASP A 28 0.76 8.50 1.68
CA ASP A 28 0.50 7.07 1.83
C ASP A 28 1.59 6.43 2.70
N GLY A 29 1.24 5.42 3.48
CA GLY A 29 2.19 4.56 4.18
C GLY A 29 2.86 3.58 3.21
N VAL A 30 2.09 3.13 2.21
CA VAL A 30 2.56 2.30 1.08
C VAL A 30 2.01 2.84 -0.22
N PHE A 31 2.89 3.18 -1.15
CA PHE A 31 2.52 3.66 -2.49
C PHE A 31 2.04 2.50 -3.36
N SER A 32 0.75 2.46 -3.60
CA SER A 32 0.01 1.31 -4.13
C SER A 32 0.44 0.84 -5.53
N MET A 33 0.97 1.74 -6.37
CA MET A 33 1.41 1.39 -7.73
C MET A 33 2.85 0.90 -7.78
N ASP A 34 3.62 1.19 -6.75
CA ASP A 34 5.06 0.93 -6.70
C ASP A 34 5.46 -0.15 -5.68
N GLY A 35 4.61 -0.44 -4.69
CA GLY A 35 4.94 -1.34 -3.58
C GLY A 35 6.09 -0.80 -2.71
N VAL A 36 6.24 0.53 -2.66
CA VAL A 36 7.25 1.24 -1.87
C VAL A 36 6.65 1.67 -0.56
N ILE A 37 7.35 1.43 0.54
CA ILE A 37 6.96 1.91 1.87
C ILE A 37 7.50 3.34 2.04
N ALA A 38 6.68 4.22 2.61
CA ALA A 38 7.06 5.60 2.89
C ALA A 38 8.20 5.66 3.92
N ASN A 39 9.11 6.61 3.74
CA ASN A 39 10.13 6.94 4.74
C ASN A 39 9.49 7.76 5.88
N LEU A 40 8.63 7.10 6.69
CA LEU A 40 7.91 7.78 7.76
C LEU A 40 8.82 8.34 8.83
N LYS A 41 10.00 7.74 9.05
CA LYS A 41 10.99 8.29 9.98
C LYS A 41 11.45 9.68 9.52
N GLY A 42 11.85 9.83 8.26
CA GLY A 42 12.23 11.11 7.69
C GLY A 42 11.07 12.12 7.67
N VAL A 43 9.85 11.66 7.39
CA VAL A 43 8.64 12.50 7.44
C VAL A 43 8.41 13.04 8.85
N CYS A 44 8.45 12.18 9.87
CA CYS A 44 8.24 12.59 11.25
C CYS A 44 9.36 13.50 11.76
N ASP A 45 10.62 13.23 11.39
CA ASP A 45 11.75 14.09 11.77
C ASP A 45 11.59 15.51 11.19
N LEU A 46 11.11 15.63 9.96
CA LEU A 46 10.77 16.93 9.36
C LEU A 46 9.52 17.56 9.98
N ALA A 47 8.52 16.77 10.32
CA ALA A 47 7.32 17.25 11.00
C ALA A 47 7.67 17.89 12.36
N ASP A 48 8.49 17.21 13.17
CA ASP A 48 8.95 17.74 14.46
C ASP A 48 9.75 19.02 14.26
N LYS A 49 10.63 19.07 13.25
CA LYS A 49 11.46 20.26 12.96
C LYS A 49 10.65 21.48 12.54
N TYR A 50 9.55 21.26 11.82
CA TYR A 50 8.73 22.35 11.26
C TYR A 50 7.37 22.50 11.96
N ASP A 51 7.16 21.88 13.13
CA ASP A 51 5.91 21.91 13.90
C ASP A 51 4.70 21.57 13.02
N ALA A 52 4.78 20.48 12.27
CA ALA A 52 3.73 20.01 11.38
C ALA A 52 3.07 18.75 11.93
N LEU A 53 1.79 18.56 11.63
CA LEU A 53 1.07 17.30 11.86
C LEU A 53 1.38 16.30 10.76
N VAL A 54 1.30 15.00 11.09
CA VAL A 54 1.49 13.90 10.13
C VAL A 54 0.22 13.09 9.99
N MET A 55 -0.24 12.95 8.75
CA MET A 55 -1.34 12.06 8.36
C MET A 55 -0.81 10.98 7.41
N VAL A 56 -1.14 9.73 7.70
CA VAL A 56 -0.73 8.58 6.89
C VAL A 56 -1.96 7.80 6.45
N ASP A 57 -2.09 7.55 5.14
CA ASP A 57 -3.04 6.56 4.63
C ASP A 57 -2.37 5.19 4.59
N ASP A 58 -2.83 4.31 5.45
CA ASP A 58 -2.30 2.95 5.62
C ASP A 58 -3.15 1.88 4.93
N SER A 59 -3.97 2.27 3.96
CA SER A 59 -4.88 1.36 3.25
C SER A 59 -4.19 0.19 2.55
N HIS A 60 -2.88 0.29 2.27
CA HIS A 60 -2.07 -0.78 1.71
C HIS A 60 -1.04 -1.36 2.70
N ALA A 61 -1.19 -1.09 3.99
CA ALA A 61 -0.28 -1.56 5.03
C ALA A 61 -1.00 -2.22 6.21
N VAL A 62 -2.13 -1.65 6.65
CA VAL A 62 -2.86 -2.14 7.83
C VAL A 62 -3.26 -3.61 7.69
N GLY A 63 -3.03 -4.37 8.75
CA GLY A 63 -3.36 -5.80 8.84
C GLY A 63 -2.17 -6.73 8.55
N PHE A 64 -1.09 -6.26 7.91
CA PHE A 64 0.01 -7.16 7.54
C PHE A 64 1.41 -6.53 7.50
N VAL A 65 1.56 -5.21 7.42
CA VAL A 65 2.84 -4.52 7.50
C VAL A 65 3.18 -4.24 8.96
N GLY A 66 4.44 -4.41 9.34
CA GLY A 66 4.91 -4.37 10.72
C GLY A 66 4.83 -5.74 11.41
N GLU A 67 5.51 -5.90 12.52
CA GLU A 67 5.61 -7.16 13.28
C GLU A 67 4.23 -7.66 13.73
N ASN A 68 3.39 -6.74 14.22
CA ASN A 68 2.04 -7.05 14.68
C ASN A 68 0.95 -6.72 13.65
N GLY A 69 1.33 -6.31 12.42
CA GLY A 69 0.39 -5.94 11.38
C GLY A 69 -0.30 -4.59 11.61
N ARG A 70 0.29 -3.72 12.42
CA ARG A 70 -0.30 -2.42 12.75
C ARG A 70 -0.17 -1.40 11.62
N GLY A 71 0.72 -1.65 10.67
CA GLY A 71 0.88 -0.81 9.48
C GLY A 71 2.28 -0.20 9.33
N SER A 72 2.38 0.76 8.42
CA SER A 72 3.66 1.37 8.04
C SER A 72 4.34 2.13 9.19
N HIS A 73 3.56 2.72 10.10
CA HIS A 73 4.10 3.44 11.25
C HIS A 73 4.76 2.51 12.29
N GLU A 74 4.29 1.25 12.42
CA GLU A 74 4.98 0.22 13.18
C GLU A 74 6.26 -0.22 12.46
N TYR A 75 6.17 -0.52 11.17
CA TYR A 75 7.30 -0.94 10.35
C TYR A 75 8.45 0.08 10.36
N CYS A 76 8.14 1.37 10.33
CA CYS A 76 9.12 2.46 10.33
C CYS A 76 9.57 2.90 11.74
N ASP A 77 9.12 2.22 12.81
CA ASP A 77 9.43 2.56 14.20
C ASP A 77 9.08 4.02 14.57
N VAL A 78 7.90 4.47 14.13
CA VAL A 78 7.38 5.83 14.43
C VAL A 78 6.03 5.80 15.13
N MET A 79 5.77 4.73 15.88
CA MET A 79 4.57 4.61 16.71
C MET A 79 4.44 5.83 17.65
N GLY A 80 3.24 6.45 17.66
CA GLY A 80 2.98 7.64 18.49
C GLY A 80 3.44 8.98 17.88
N ARG A 81 4.13 8.98 16.72
CA ARG A 81 4.55 10.21 16.02
C ARG A 81 3.66 10.58 14.83
N VAL A 82 2.73 9.71 14.45
CA VAL A 82 1.72 9.97 13.42
C VAL A 82 0.44 10.45 14.10
N ASP A 83 -0.07 11.62 13.72
CA ASP A 83 -1.23 12.25 14.35
C ASP A 83 -2.56 11.67 13.86
N ILE A 84 -2.63 11.32 12.57
CA ILE A 84 -3.84 10.83 11.91
C ILE A 84 -3.47 9.64 11.04
N ILE A 85 -4.17 8.53 11.23
CA ILE A 85 -4.04 7.34 10.39
C ILE A 85 -5.39 7.09 9.72
N THR A 86 -5.40 6.95 8.40
CA THR A 86 -6.54 6.46 7.65
C THR A 86 -6.28 5.05 7.16
N GLY A 87 -7.32 4.27 7.01
CA GLY A 87 -7.22 2.92 6.50
C GLY A 87 -8.54 2.46 5.89
N THR A 88 -8.46 1.39 5.12
CA THR A 88 -9.63 0.78 4.49
C THR A 88 -10.00 -0.55 5.13
N LEU A 89 -11.29 -0.81 5.20
CA LEU A 89 -11.84 -2.11 5.63
C LEU A 89 -12.06 -3.06 4.44
N GLY A 90 -11.85 -2.57 3.21
CA GLY A 90 -12.14 -3.31 1.96
C GLY A 90 -10.93 -3.97 1.29
N LYS A 91 -9.79 -4.11 1.96
CA LYS A 91 -8.57 -4.75 1.43
C LYS A 91 -8.09 -5.88 2.35
N ALA A 92 -6.91 -5.75 2.96
CA ALA A 92 -6.31 -6.81 3.79
C ALA A 92 -7.16 -7.17 5.02
N LEU A 93 -7.91 -6.23 5.57
CA LEU A 93 -8.83 -6.49 6.67
C LEU A 93 -10.13 -7.21 6.25
N GLY A 94 -10.28 -7.55 4.97
CA GLY A 94 -11.30 -8.47 4.47
C GLY A 94 -12.75 -7.99 4.51
N GLY A 95 -13.01 -6.74 4.87
CA GLY A 95 -14.34 -6.16 4.85
C GLY A 95 -14.86 -5.91 3.44
N ALA A 96 -16.17 -5.77 3.27
CA ALA A 96 -16.79 -5.51 1.97
C ALA A 96 -16.61 -4.06 1.53
N SER A 97 -16.66 -3.10 2.46
CA SER A 97 -16.58 -1.67 2.17
C SER A 97 -16.23 -0.86 3.42
N GLY A 98 -15.95 0.40 3.20
CA GLY A 98 -15.71 1.36 4.25
C GLY A 98 -14.25 1.56 4.59
N GLY A 99 -14.02 2.46 5.52
CA GLY A 99 -12.73 2.82 6.03
C GLY A 99 -12.87 3.48 7.40
N TYR A 100 -11.76 3.88 7.95
CA TYR A 100 -11.71 4.50 9.26
C TYR A 100 -10.65 5.59 9.32
N THR A 101 -10.80 6.47 10.29
CA THR A 101 -9.77 7.41 10.73
C THR A 101 -9.48 7.15 12.19
N ALA A 102 -8.23 6.90 12.51
CA ALA A 102 -7.71 6.79 13.87
C ALA A 102 -6.83 8.00 14.18
N ALA A 103 -7.14 8.70 15.27
CA ALA A 103 -6.43 9.90 15.69
C ALA A 103 -6.71 10.18 17.17
N ARG A 104 -6.10 11.25 17.71
CA ARG A 104 -6.45 11.75 19.04
C ARG A 104 -7.94 12.09 19.11
N LYS A 105 -8.51 12.00 20.32
CA LYS A 105 -9.95 12.19 20.57
C LYS A 105 -10.48 13.50 19.99
N GLU A 106 -9.76 14.59 20.14
CA GLU A 106 -10.15 15.91 19.68
C GLU A 106 -10.33 15.96 18.16
N VAL A 107 -9.43 15.28 17.42
CA VAL A 107 -9.51 15.18 15.95
C VAL A 107 -10.73 14.35 15.56
N VAL A 108 -10.95 13.21 16.21
CA VAL A 108 -12.08 12.31 15.90
C VAL A 108 -13.42 13.01 16.20
N GLU A 109 -13.52 13.68 17.33
CA GLU A 109 -14.74 14.44 17.69
C GLU A 109 -15.01 15.59 16.71
N TRP A 110 -13.96 16.30 16.29
CA TRP A 110 -14.09 17.34 15.29
C TRP A 110 -14.56 16.78 13.93
N LEU A 111 -13.99 15.66 13.47
CA LEU A 111 -14.41 14.99 12.23
C LEU A 111 -15.88 14.58 12.31
N ARG A 112 -16.36 14.06 13.43
CA ARG A 112 -17.76 13.69 13.61
C ARG A 112 -18.72 14.86 13.44
N GLN A 113 -18.28 16.10 13.74
CA GLN A 113 -19.10 17.30 13.62
C GLN A 113 -18.94 18.03 12.29
N ARG A 114 -17.84 17.80 11.57
CA ARG A 114 -17.46 18.63 10.41
C ARG A 114 -17.14 17.86 9.14
N SER A 115 -16.85 16.57 9.24
CA SER A 115 -16.57 15.77 8.03
C SER A 115 -17.86 15.54 7.25
N ARG A 116 -17.95 16.15 6.08
CA ARG A 116 -19.13 16.02 5.21
C ARG A 116 -19.46 14.57 4.84
N PRO A 117 -18.48 13.72 4.44
CA PRO A 117 -18.75 12.31 4.18
C PRO A 117 -19.38 11.59 5.38
N TYR A 118 -18.92 11.89 6.59
CA TYR A 118 -19.48 11.29 7.80
C TYR A 118 -20.90 11.78 8.09
N LEU A 119 -21.15 13.08 7.93
CA LEU A 119 -22.44 13.69 8.26
C LEU A 119 -23.53 13.36 7.24
N PHE A 120 -23.19 13.23 5.97
CA PHE A 120 -24.13 13.15 4.85
C PHE A 120 -24.12 11.81 4.10
N SER A 121 -23.31 10.85 4.53
CA SER A 121 -23.35 9.48 4.02
C SER A 121 -23.98 8.54 5.04
N ASN A 122 -24.48 7.41 4.57
CA ASN A 122 -24.97 6.37 5.46
C ASN A 122 -23.80 5.74 6.24
N SER A 123 -24.10 5.32 7.47
CA SER A 123 -23.17 4.57 8.30
C SER A 123 -22.86 3.20 7.70
N LEU A 124 -21.70 2.63 8.06
CA LEU A 124 -21.37 1.24 7.71
C LEU A 124 -22.44 0.29 8.26
N ALA A 125 -22.75 -0.73 7.46
CA ALA A 125 -23.66 -1.78 7.93
C ALA A 125 -23.08 -2.49 9.17
N PRO A 126 -23.90 -2.76 10.20
CA PRO A 126 -23.43 -3.40 11.43
C PRO A 126 -22.67 -4.72 11.21
N ALA A 127 -23.06 -5.51 10.22
CA ALA A 127 -22.36 -6.74 9.88
C ALA A 127 -20.90 -6.50 9.42
N ILE A 128 -20.65 -5.41 8.67
CA ILE A 128 -19.30 -5.02 8.24
C ILE A 128 -18.47 -4.57 9.45
N VAL A 129 -19.08 -3.80 10.34
CA VAL A 129 -18.41 -3.35 11.58
C VAL A 129 -18.04 -4.53 12.47
N ALA A 130 -18.96 -5.45 12.69
CA ALA A 130 -18.72 -6.66 13.50
C ALA A 130 -17.61 -7.54 12.89
N ALA A 131 -17.64 -7.77 11.57
CA ALA A 131 -16.59 -8.51 10.87
C ALA A 131 -15.23 -7.81 11.00
N SER A 132 -15.18 -6.48 10.87
CA SER A 132 -13.94 -5.71 10.97
C SER A 132 -13.35 -5.77 12.38
N ILE A 133 -14.17 -5.69 13.43
CA ILE A 133 -13.71 -5.87 14.82
C ILE A 133 -13.10 -7.26 14.98
N LYS A 134 -13.79 -8.30 14.49
CA LYS A 134 -13.27 -9.67 14.58
C LYS A 134 -11.95 -9.86 13.83
N VAL A 135 -11.81 -9.26 12.66
CA VAL A 135 -10.56 -9.32 11.90
C VAL A 135 -9.41 -8.62 12.65
N LEU A 136 -9.65 -7.48 13.29
CA LEU A 136 -8.64 -6.81 14.11
C LEU A 136 -8.19 -7.69 15.28
N GLU A 137 -9.11 -8.36 15.99
CA GLU A 137 -8.77 -9.34 17.01
C GLU A 137 -7.91 -10.49 16.45
N MET A 138 -8.21 -10.98 15.25
CA MET A 138 -7.44 -12.04 14.60
C MET A 138 -6.04 -11.58 14.20
N VAL A 139 -5.89 -10.34 13.71
CA VAL A 139 -4.60 -9.74 13.37
C VAL A 139 -3.72 -9.62 14.61
N GLU A 140 -4.31 -9.18 15.74
CA GLU A 140 -3.61 -9.03 17.01
C GLU A 140 -3.21 -10.40 17.62
N ALA A 141 -4.06 -11.42 17.46
CA ALA A 141 -3.86 -12.73 18.08
C ALA A 141 -2.80 -13.60 17.40
N GLY A 142 -2.40 -13.33 16.14
CA GLY A 142 -1.48 -14.23 15.44
C GLY A 142 -0.72 -13.64 14.27
N SER A 143 0.42 -14.29 13.94
CA SER A 143 1.30 -13.91 12.83
C SER A 143 1.25 -14.88 11.64
N GLU A 144 0.66 -16.07 11.79
CA GLU A 144 0.75 -17.15 10.79
C GLU A 144 0.41 -16.70 9.36
N LEU A 145 -0.67 -15.93 9.17
CA LEU A 145 -1.04 -15.44 7.84
C LEU A 145 -0.04 -14.39 7.32
N ARG A 146 0.51 -13.56 8.21
CA ARG A 146 1.56 -12.58 7.83
C ARG A 146 2.83 -13.31 7.42
N ASP A 147 3.27 -14.29 8.18
CA ASP A 147 4.48 -15.07 7.90
C ASP A 147 4.37 -15.78 6.54
N ARG A 148 3.21 -16.39 6.25
CA ARG A 148 2.92 -17.00 4.94
C ARG A 148 2.92 -15.97 3.82
N LEU A 149 2.30 -14.81 4.01
CA LEU A 149 2.30 -13.72 3.03
C LEU A 149 3.71 -13.29 2.67
N TRP A 150 4.55 -13.09 3.69
CA TRP A 150 5.94 -12.67 3.48
C TRP A 150 6.80 -13.76 2.84
N ALA A 151 6.59 -15.02 3.21
CA ALA A 151 7.25 -16.15 2.54
C ALA A 151 6.86 -16.21 1.05
N ASN A 152 5.57 -16.07 0.74
CA ASN A 152 5.07 -16.04 -0.62
C ASN A 152 5.61 -14.84 -1.44
N ALA A 153 5.69 -13.68 -0.83
CA ALA A 153 6.23 -12.48 -1.48
C ALA A 153 7.72 -12.64 -1.81
N ARG A 154 8.51 -13.18 -0.88
CA ARG A 154 9.94 -13.46 -1.11
C ARG A 154 10.12 -14.49 -2.22
N GLN A 155 9.40 -15.62 -2.16
CA GLN A 155 9.48 -16.65 -3.19
C GLN A 155 9.19 -16.09 -4.59
N PHE A 156 8.09 -15.35 -4.73
CA PHE A 156 7.72 -14.75 -6.02
C PHE A 156 8.82 -13.80 -6.52
N ARG A 157 9.31 -12.92 -5.65
CA ARG A 157 10.35 -11.95 -5.99
C ARG A 157 11.65 -12.63 -6.43
N GLU A 158 12.10 -13.64 -5.69
CA GLU A 158 13.31 -14.38 -5.98
C GLU A 158 13.20 -15.13 -7.34
N GLN A 159 12.10 -15.86 -7.55
CA GLN A 159 11.89 -16.61 -8.78
C GLN A 159 11.73 -15.70 -10.00
N MET A 160 11.00 -14.58 -9.88
CA MET A 160 10.84 -13.61 -10.98
C MET A 160 12.16 -12.92 -11.33
N SER A 161 12.96 -12.55 -10.32
CA SER A 161 14.29 -11.97 -10.55
C SER A 161 15.22 -12.97 -11.23
N ALA A 162 15.21 -14.24 -10.79
CA ALA A 162 15.97 -15.31 -11.42
C ALA A 162 15.53 -15.58 -12.88
N ALA A 163 14.25 -15.37 -13.19
CA ALA A 163 13.71 -15.46 -14.54
C ALA A 163 14.05 -14.23 -15.44
N GLY A 164 14.75 -13.22 -14.91
CA GLY A 164 15.22 -12.04 -15.64
C GLY A 164 14.27 -10.86 -15.67
N PHE A 165 13.16 -10.88 -14.92
CA PHE A 165 12.24 -9.76 -14.87
C PHE A 165 12.76 -8.63 -13.97
N THR A 166 12.55 -7.39 -14.42
CA THR A 166 12.78 -6.20 -13.62
C THR A 166 11.58 -5.96 -12.71
N LEU A 167 11.81 -5.93 -11.40
CA LEU A 167 10.80 -5.71 -10.39
C LEU A 167 10.99 -4.34 -9.74
N ALA A 168 9.87 -3.66 -9.44
CA ALA A 168 9.89 -2.46 -8.60
C ALA A 168 9.47 -2.80 -7.16
N GLY A 169 9.53 -1.77 -6.29
CA GLY A 169 9.21 -1.91 -4.87
C GLY A 169 10.30 -2.62 -4.07
N ALA A 170 10.06 -2.77 -2.79
CA ALA A 170 10.95 -3.45 -1.86
C ALA A 170 10.15 -4.48 -1.03
N ASP A 171 10.31 -4.50 0.27
CA ASP A 171 9.71 -5.49 1.18
C ASP A 171 8.19 -5.29 1.34
N HIS A 172 7.45 -5.57 0.27
CA HIS A 172 6.00 -5.47 0.27
C HIS A 172 5.36 -6.59 -0.58
N ALA A 173 4.10 -6.94 -0.26
CA ALA A 173 3.34 -7.94 -0.99
C ALA A 173 2.87 -7.47 -2.38
N ILE A 174 2.88 -6.17 -2.64
CA ILE A 174 2.74 -5.59 -3.98
C ILE A 174 4.10 -5.64 -4.66
N ILE A 175 4.19 -6.37 -5.79
CA ILE A 175 5.42 -6.56 -6.54
C ILE A 175 5.15 -6.20 -8.01
N PRO A 176 5.46 -4.97 -8.43
CA PRO A 176 5.29 -4.56 -9.81
C PRO A 176 6.34 -5.21 -10.71
N VAL A 177 5.88 -5.86 -11.78
CA VAL A 177 6.71 -6.41 -12.85
C VAL A 177 6.78 -5.36 -13.96
N MET A 178 7.95 -4.76 -14.16
CA MET A 178 8.14 -3.61 -15.05
C MET A 178 8.23 -4.09 -16.49
N LEU A 179 7.39 -3.55 -17.38
CA LEU A 179 7.32 -3.90 -18.79
C LEU A 179 7.60 -2.71 -19.73
N GLY A 180 7.51 -1.47 -19.19
CA GLY A 180 7.78 -0.24 -19.93
C GLY A 180 6.68 0.17 -20.91
N ASP A 181 6.32 -0.67 -21.87
CA ASP A 181 5.35 -0.40 -22.91
C ASP A 181 3.92 -0.78 -22.51
N ALA A 182 2.96 0.10 -22.81
CA ALA A 182 1.55 -0.09 -22.45
C ALA A 182 0.88 -1.22 -23.25
N VAL A 183 1.23 -1.40 -24.53
CA VAL A 183 0.65 -2.45 -25.38
C VAL A 183 1.16 -3.82 -24.94
N VAL A 184 2.45 -3.90 -24.59
CA VAL A 184 3.05 -5.11 -24.02
C VAL A 184 2.38 -5.47 -22.72
N ALA A 185 2.20 -4.53 -21.79
CA ALA A 185 1.55 -4.78 -20.50
C ALA A 185 0.11 -5.30 -20.66
N GLN A 186 -0.67 -4.73 -21.60
CA GLN A 186 -2.02 -5.20 -21.88
C GLN A 186 -2.04 -6.60 -22.48
N LYS A 187 -1.19 -6.88 -23.46
CA LYS A 187 -1.09 -8.21 -24.07
C LYS A 187 -0.67 -9.23 -23.04
N PHE A 188 0.34 -8.92 -22.25
CA PHE A 188 0.86 -9.79 -21.21
C PHE A 188 -0.23 -10.17 -20.20
N ALA A 189 -1.00 -9.19 -19.70
CA ALA A 189 -2.10 -9.44 -18.79
C ALA A 189 -3.18 -10.36 -19.39
N ARG A 190 -3.51 -10.17 -20.69
CA ARG A 190 -4.48 -11.04 -21.39
C ARG A 190 -4.00 -12.47 -21.54
N GLU A 191 -2.72 -12.67 -21.86
CA GLU A 191 -2.16 -14.01 -21.99
C GLU A 191 -2.10 -14.72 -20.62
N LEU A 192 -1.72 -14.03 -19.54
CA LEU A 192 -1.76 -14.58 -18.19
C LEU A 192 -3.17 -14.98 -17.77
N GLN A 193 -4.18 -14.20 -18.16
CA GLN A 193 -5.58 -14.53 -17.85
C GLN A 193 -6.03 -15.85 -18.49
N LYS A 194 -5.54 -16.16 -19.71
CA LYS A 194 -5.80 -17.45 -20.36
C LYS A 194 -5.20 -18.63 -19.60
N GLU A 195 -4.12 -18.38 -18.86
CA GLU A 195 -3.45 -19.36 -17.98
C GLU A 195 -4.11 -19.47 -16.59
N GLY A 196 -5.22 -18.75 -16.36
CA GLY A 196 -5.90 -18.68 -15.07
C GLY A 196 -5.20 -17.81 -14.03
N ILE A 197 -4.32 -16.90 -14.46
CA ILE A 197 -3.63 -15.95 -13.59
C ILE A 197 -4.27 -14.58 -13.76
N TYR A 198 -4.96 -14.12 -12.72
CA TYR A 198 -5.68 -12.86 -12.74
C TYR A 198 -4.77 -11.70 -12.35
N VAL A 199 -4.39 -10.88 -13.32
CA VAL A 199 -3.55 -9.69 -13.15
C VAL A 199 -4.05 -8.55 -14.03
N THR A 200 -3.64 -7.32 -13.69
CA THR A 200 -3.97 -6.11 -14.45
C THR A 200 -2.68 -5.38 -14.87
N GLY A 201 -2.62 -4.99 -16.13
CA GLY A 201 -1.61 -4.07 -16.63
C GLY A 201 -1.94 -2.63 -16.26
N PHE A 202 -0.97 -1.93 -15.69
CA PHE A 202 -1.08 -0.50 -15.39
C PHE A 202 -0.18 0.30 -16.32
N PHE A 203 -0.73 1.36 -16.90
CA PHE A 203 -0.04 2.24 -17.85
C PHE A 203 -0.58 3.67 -17.71
N TYR A 204 -0.03 4.61 -18.49
CA TYR A 204 -0.50 6.00 -18.45
C TYR A 204 -2.03 6.10 -18.68
N PRO A 205 -2.76 6.94 -17.93
CA PRO A 205 -2.28 7.95 -16.98
C PRO A 205 -2.08 7.45 -15.53
N VAL A 206 -2.33 6.18 -15.23
CA VAL A 206 -2.23 5.63 -13.86
C VAL A 206 -0.78 5.60 -13.37
N VAL A 207 0.13 5.29 -14.29
CA VAL A 207 1.58 5.35 -14.07
C VAL A 207 2.23 6.19 -15.17
N PRO A 208 3.43 6.76 -14.98
CA PRO A 208 4.09 7.57 -16.00
C PRO A 208 4.29 6.82 -17.32
N LYS A 209 4.34 7.57 -18.45
CA LYS A 209 4.69 7.01 -19.77
C LYS A 209 6.04 6.29 -19.72
N GLY A 210 6.15 5.14 -20.37
CA GLY A 210 7.35 4.33 -20.35
C GLY A 210 7.56 3.50 -19.08
N GLN A 211 6.63 3.54 -18.14
CA GLN A 211 6.68 2.79 -16.88
C GLN A 211 5.50 1.82 -16.73
N ALA A 212 4.97 1.31 -17.83
CA ALA A 212 3.90 0.33 -17.76
C ALA A 212 4.38 -0.94 -17.05
N ARG A 213 3.48 -1.54 -16.30
CA ARG A 213 3.77 -2.69 -15.44
C ARG A 213 2.58 -3.60 -15.26
N ILE A 214 2.82 -4.83 -14.88
CA ILE A 214 1.81 -5.66 -14.22
C ILE A 214 2.05 -5.56 -12.72
N ARG A 215 1.05 -5.06 -11.98
CA ARG A 215 1.11 -5.02 -10.53
C ARG A 215 0.59 -6.34 -9.98
N THR A 216 1.50 -7.18 -9.53
CA THR A 216 1.14 -8.39 -8.79
C THR A 216 0.95 -8.10 -7.32
N GLN A 217 0.13 -8.89 -6.67
CA GLN A 217 -0.08 -8.82 -5.23
C GLN A 217 -0.17 -10.23 -4.67
N MET A 218 0.73 -10.53 -3.73
CA MET A 218 0.74 -11.82 -3.06
C MET A 218 -0.34 -11.89 -1.99
N SER A 219 -0.78 -13.11 -1.72
CA SER A 219 -1.74 -13.43 -0.67
C SER A 219 -1.20 -14.56 0.20
N ALA A 220 -1.57 -14.56 1.47
CA ALA A 220 -1.34 -15.68 2.37
C ALA A 220 -2.08 -16.97 1.93
N ALA A 221 -3.10 -16.84 1.09
CA ALA A 221 -3.85 -17.97 0.54
C ALA A 221 -3.15 -18.66 -0.64
N HIS A 222 -2.16 -18.03 -1.27
CA HIS A 222 -1.37 -18.66 -2.32
C HIS A 222 -0.54 -19.81 -1.74
N THR A 223 -0.45 -20.91 -2.48
CA THR A 223 0.51 -21.98 -2.18
C THR A 223 1.83 -21.74 -2.91
N PRO A 224 2.95 -22.31 -2.43
CA PRO A 224 4.25 -22.22 -3.13
C PRO A 224 4.19 -22.73 -4.57
N GLU A 225 3.39 -23.78 -4.84
CA GLU A 225 3.23 -24.36 -6.18
C GLU A 225 2.46 -23.40 -7.10
N GLN A 226 1.45 -22.68 -6.59
CA GLN A 226 0.74 -21.66 -7.36
C GLN A 226 1.65 -20.51 -7.74
N ILE A 227 2.55 -20.10 -6.85
CA ILE A 227 3.53 -19.05 -7.12
C ILE A 227 4.51 -19.50 -8.20
N THR A 228 5.07 -20.71 -8.09
CA THR A 228 5.98 -21.27 -9.09
C THR A 228 5.31 -21.36 -10.46
N ARG A 229 4.07 -21.89 -10.52
CA ARG A 229 3.29 -21.94 -11.75
C ARG A 229 3.08 -20.55 -12.37
N ALA A 230 2.81 -19.54 -11.53
CA ALA A 230 2.65 -18.17 -12.02
C ALA A 230 3.95 -17.65 -12.63
N VAL A 231 5.10 -17.85 -11.99
CA VAL A 231 6.40 -17.46 -12.52
C VAL A 231 6.74 -18.17 -13.85
N GLU A 232 6.44 -19.45 -13.96
CA GLU A 232 6.61 -20.21 -15.21
C GLU A 232 5.76 -19.63 -16.35
N ALA A 233 4.51 -19.25 -16.06
CA ALA A 233 3.65 -18.60 -17.05
C ALA A 233 4.18 -17.21 -17.43
N PHE A 234 4.60 -16.38 -16.47
CA PHE A 234 5.27 -15.12 -16.75
C PHE A 234 6.50 -15.30 -17.64
N THR A 235 7.35 -16.27 -17.34
CA THR A 235 8.56 -16.56 -18.11
C THR A 235 8.25 -16.98 -19.55
N ARG A 236 7.27 -17.85 -19.73
CA ARG A 236 6.86 -18.32 -21.08
C ARG A 236 6.29 -17.19 -21.93
N ILE A 237 5.37 -16.41 -21.33
CA ILE A 237 4.74 -15.28 -22.02
C ILE A 237 5.74 -14.16 -22.27
N GLY A 238 6.65 -13.88 -21.34
CA GLY A 238 7.72 -12.91 -21.51
C GLY A 238 8.56 -13.22 -22.74
N LYS A 239 9.02 -14.48 -22.90
CA LYS A 239 9.75 -14.94 -24.09
C LYS A 239 8.94 -14.77 -25.38
N GLN A 240 7.63 -15.03 -25.36
CA GLN A 240 6.76 -14.87 -26.54
C GLN A 240 6.58 -13.39 -26.95
N LEU A 241 6.62 -12.49 -25.98
CA LEU A 241 6.42 -11.05 -26.21
C LEU A 241 7.73 -10.26 -26.31
N GLY A 242 8.88 -10.92 -26.18
CA GLY A 242 10.20 -10.30 -26.29
C GLY A 242 10.59 -9.45 -25.08
N VAL A 243 10.16 -9.88 -23.90
CA VAL A 243 10.44 -9.22 -22.62
C VAL A 243 11.41 -10.05 -21.79
#